data_b95ebdc351660ac757200991bc4b0514
#
_entry.id   b95ebdc351660ac757200991bc4b0514
#
_cell.length_a   1.000
_cell.length_b   1.000
_cell.length_c   1.000
_cell.angle_alpha   90.00
_cell.angle_beta   90.00
_cell.angle_gamma   90.00
#
_symmetry.space_group_name_H-M   'P 1'
#
loop_
_entity.id
_entity.type
_entity.pdbx_description
1 polymer ?
#
loop_
_entity_poly.entity_id
_entity_poly.type
_entity_poly.pdbx_seq_one_letter_code
_entity_poly.pdbx_strand_id
1 'polypeptide(L)'
;MSHPQTSENPAVIPAGMKQLNLLAGFMETNGPLWGRLHEDDGLPVMGFRVELRHCNPMQICHGGMLMTFADMLLGFTCGIAAGGRKFMPTINLTGDYVGPAPLGAWVEGHGRLIRQTRNLSFAEAMITADGAPCLRTSGIMKIPSQETREGNVLALFREEHR
;
A
#
# COMPACT_ATOMS: atom_id res chain seq x y z
N MET A 1 5.59 -6.71 -38.84
CA MET A 1 5.31 -5.63 -37.87
C MET A 1 6.09 -5.94 -36.62
N SER A 2 7.19 -5.21 -36.40
CA SER A 2 8.15 -5.45 -35.32
C SER A 2 7.59 -4.86 -34.02
N HIS A 3 7.41 -5.70 -33.01
CA HIS A 3 7.11 -5.20 -31.66
C HIS A 3 8.31 -4.40 -31.17
N PRO A 4 8.12 -3.19 -30.60
CA PRO A 4 9.20 -2.51 -29.93
C PRO A 4 9.57 -3.35 -28.69
N GLN A 5 10.82 -3.76 -28.62
CA GLN A 5 11.44 -4.31 -27.42
C GLN A 5 11.41 -3.20 -26.36
N THR A 6 10.60 -3.36 -25.34
CA THR A 6 10.67 -2.55 -24.12
C THR A 6 12.04 -2.79 -23.51
N SER A 7 12.86 -1.75 -23.45
CA SER A 7 14.10 -1.74 -22.69
C SER A 7 13.76 -2.11 -21.24
N GLU A 8 14.18 -3.30 -20.82
CA GLU A 8 14.21 -3.68 -19.42
C GLU A 8 15.23 -2.81 -18.68
N ASN A 9 14.79 -1.63 -18.28
CA ASN A 9 15.48 -0.91 -17.23
C ASN A 9 15.16 -1.66 -15.93
N PRO A 10 16.15 -2.23 -15.21
CA PRO A 10 15.86 -2.94 -13.97
C PRO A 10 15.08 -1.98 -13.07
N ALA A 11 13.89 -2.37 -12.69
CA ALA A 11 12.93 -1.55 -11.97
C ALA A 11 13.58 -1.03 -10.68
N VAL A 12 14.04 0.21 -10.68
CA VAL A 12 14.67 0.82 -9.52
C VAL A 12 13.61 0.94 -8.42
N ILE A 13 13.79 0.17 -7.36
CA ILE A 13 13.01 0.31 -6.13
C ILE A 13 13.54 1.54 -5.39
N PRO A 14 12.70 2.48 -4.95
CA PRO A 14 13.15 3.65 -4.20
C PRO A 14 13.98 3.28 -2.97
N ALA A 15 15.00 4.09 -2.68
CA ALA A 15 15.90 3.84 -1.56
C ALA A 15 15.13 3.71 -0.23
N GLY A 16 15.60 2.80 0.62
CA GLY A 16 15.00 2.54 1.93
C GLY A 16 13.74 1.67 1.91
N MET A 17 13.19 1.35 0.72
CA MET A 17 12.09 0.41 0.59
C MET A 17 12.60 -1.03 0.72
N LYS A 18 11.89 -1.86 1.49
CA LYS A 18 12.09 -3.31 1.54
C LYS A 18 10.84 -4.03 1.07
N GLN A 19 11.01 -5.21 0.53
CA GLN A 19 9.88 -6.06 0.17
C GLN A 19 9.17 -6.51 1.44
N LEU A 20 7.85 -6.32 1.48
CA LEU A 20 7.02 -6.72 2.61
C LEU A 20 6.70 -8.22 2.49
N ASN A 21 6.94 -8.97 3.57
CA ASN A 21 6.53 -10.37 3.65
C ASN A 21 5.07 -10.44 4.08
N LEU A 22 4.18 -10.43 3.12
CA LEU A 22 2.73 -10.33 3.34
C LEU A 22 2.06 -11.69 3.42
N LEU A 23 2.69 -12.67 4.00
CA LEU A 23 2.09 -14.01 4.23
C LEU A 23 1.03 -14.41 3.17
N ALA A 24 1.05 -15.60 2.65
CA ALA A 24 0.23 -16.19 1.58
C ALA A 24 -1.19 -15.62 1.37
N GLY A 25 -1.76 -15.79 0.19
CA GLY A 25 -3.14 -15.47 -0.13
C GLY A 25 -3.30 -14.26 -1.07
N PHE A 26 -4.37 -13.52 -0.89
CA PHE A 26 -4.75 -12.42 -1.80
C PHE A 26 -3.64 -11.36 -1.96
N MET A 27 -2.93 -11.08 -0.88
CA MET A 27 -1.85 -10.09 -0.84
C MET A 27 -0.62 -10.53 -1.63
N GLU A 28 -0.26 -11.80 -1.54
CA GLU A 28 0.84 -12.41 -2.30
C GLU A 28 0.54 -12.37 -3.81
N THR A 29 -0.70 -12.66 -4.20
CA THR A 29 -1.13 -12.62 -5.60
C THR A 29 -0.99 -11.23 -6.23
N ASN A 30 -1.24 -10.18 -5.44
CA ASN A 30 -1.20 -8.79 -5.89
C ASN A 30 0.16 -8.08 -5.64
N GLY A 31 1.10 -8.76 -4.97
CA GLY A 31 2.45 -8.25 -4.74
C GLY A 31 3.40 -8.42 -5.95
N PRO A 32 4.71 -8.15 -5.77
CA PRO A 32 5.32 -7.78 -4.50
C PRO A 32 5.00 -6.35 -4.09
N LEU A 33 4.79 -6.14 -2.80
CA LEU A 33 4.68 -4.82 -2.22
C LEU A 33 5.93 -4.47 -1.44
N TRP A 34 6.26 -3.21 -1.46
CA TRP A 34 7.43 -2.65 -0.81
C TRP A 34 7.00 -1.61 0.21
N GLY A 35 7.80 -1.43 1.26
CA GLY A 35 7.46 -0.45 2.27
C GLY A 35 8.64 -0.05 3.14
N ARG A 36 8.48 1.10 3.77
CA ARG A 36 9.33 1.63 4.84
C ARG A 36 8.48 2.43 5.81
N LEU A 37 9.02 2.73 6.96
CA LEU A 37 8.40 3.73 7.84
C LEU A 37 8.91 5.12 7.45
N HIS A 38 8.01 6.10 7.47
CA HIS A 38 8.35 7.50 7.28
C HIS A 38 9.12 8.01 8.51
N GLU A 39 10.14 8.83 8.28
CA GLU A 39 11.07 9.25 9.34
C GLU A 39 10.41 10.16 10.38
N ASP A 40 9.49 11.04 9.94
CA ASP A 40 8.91 12.06 10.82
C ASP A 40 7.78 11.52 11.69
N ASP A 41 6.94 10.64 11.18
CA ASP A 41 5.72 10.19 11.88
C ASP A 41 5.67 8.68 12.17
N GLY A 42 6.63 7.91 11.63
CA GLY A 42 6.69 6.46 11.79
C GLY A 42 5.55 5.69 11.12
N LEU A 43 4.77 6.35 10.26
CA LEU A 43 3.69 5.73 9.51
C LEU A 43 4.20 5.10 8.19
N PRO A 44 3.44 4.17 7.60
CA PRO A 44 3.93 3.43 6.44
C PRO A 44 3.94 4.29 5.18
N VAL A 45 5.06 4.23 4.46
CA VAL A 45 5.14 4.53 3.03
C VAL A 45 5.22 3.20 2.32
N MET A 46 4.31 2.95 1.40
CA MET A 46 4.25 1.70 0.64
C MET A 46 4.24 1.97 -0.85
N GLY A 47 4.67 0.96 -1.62
CA GLY A 47 4.63 1.06 -3.07
C GLY A 47 4.71 -0.29 -3.77
N PHE A 48 4.41 -0.27 -5.07
CA PHE A 48 4.59 -1.40 -5.96
C PHE A 48 4.86 -0.93 -7.39
N ARG A 49 5.49 -1.80 -8.18
CA ARG A 49 5.65 -1.57 -9.63
C ARG A 49 4.41 -2.09 -10.34
N VAL A 50 3.83 -1.29 -11.22
CA VAL A 50 2.71 -1.73 -12.06
C VAL A 50 3.22 -2.77 -13.06
N GLU A 51 2.77 -4.00 -12.93
CA GLU A 51 3.03 -5.12 -13.83
C GLU A 51 1.80 -5.40 -14.69
N LEU A 52 1.96 -6.18 -15.78
CA LEU A 52 0.86 -6.48 -16.70
C LEU A 52 -0.36 -7.11 -16.00
N ARG A 53 -0.13 -7.97 -15.00
CA ARG A 53 -1.21 -8.58 -14.19
C ARG A 53 -2.03 -7.59 -13.38
N HIS A 54 -1.50 -6.39 -13.15
CA HIS A 54 -2.21 -5.31 -12.46
C HIS A 54 -3.04 -4.45 -13.40
N CYS A 55 -2.85 -4.62 -14.73
CA CYS A 55 -3.38 -3.71 -15.74
C CYS A 55 -4.75 -4.14 -16.28
N ASN A 56 -5.50 -3.15 -16.72
CA ASN A 56 -6.65 -3.33 -17.61
C ASN A 56 -6.18 -3.45 -19.08
N PRO A 57 -7.09 -3.70 -20.05
CA PRO A 57 -6.71 -3.80 -21.46
C PRO A 57 -6.03 -2.56 -22.07
N MET A 58 -6.13 -1.39 -21.41
CA MET A 58 -5.47 -0.16 -21.83
C MET A 58 -4.02 -0.05 -21.31
N GLN A 59 -3.50 -1.10 -20.66
CA GLN A 59 -2.17 -1.13 -20.03
C GLN A 59 -1.96 -0.04 -18.95
N ILE A 60 -3.02 0.30 -18.25
CA ILE A 60 -2.97 1.11 -17.03
C ILE A 60 -3.45 0.26 -15.85
N CYS A 61 -2.92 0.52 -14.67
CA CYS A 61 -3.27 -0.19 -13.45
C CYS A 61 -4.78 -0.18 -13.25
N HIS A 62 -5.38 -1.34 -13.08
CA HIS A 62 -6.81 -1.47 -12.84
C HIS A 62 -7.20 -0.77 -11.54
N GLY A 63 -8.32 -0.04 -11.57
CA GLY A 63 -8.79 0.68 -10.38
C GLY A 63 -8.99 -0.23 -9.16
N GLY A 64 -9.41 -1.49 -9.37
CA GLY A 64 -9.49 -2.48 -8.29
C GLY A 64 -8.14 -2.78 -7.65
N MET A 65 -7.04 -2.83 -8.41
CA MET A 65 -5.70 -3.00 -7.85
C MET A 65 -5.27 -1.78 -7.02
N LEU A 66 -5.53 -0.58 -7.52
CA LEU A 66 -5.25 0.65 -6.76
C LEU A 66 -6.05 0.71 -5.45
N MET A 67 -7.33 0.28 -5.46
CA MET A 67 -8.14 0.19 -4.23
C MET A 67 -7.64 -0.91 -3.28
N THR A 68 -7.20 -2.05 -3.79
CA THR A 68 -6.55 -3.10 -2.98
C THR A 68 -5.31 -2.55 -2.28
N PHE A 69 -4.46 -1.85 -3.02
CA PHE A 69 -3.28 -1.20 -2.45
C PHE A 69 -3.65 -0.14 -1.41
N ALA A 70 -4.67 0.69 -1.68
CA ALA A 70 -5.18 1.69 -0.76
C ALA A 70 -5.69 1.07 0.55
N ASP A 71 -6.46 -0.02 0.47
CA ASP A 71 -6.97 -0.75 1.64
C ASP A 71 -5.84 -1.21 2.55
N MET A 72 -4.79 -1.78 1.97
CA MET A 72 -3.63 -2.23 2.72
C MET A 72 -2.86 -1.09 3.36
N LEU A 73 -2.56 -0.04 2.59
CA LEU A 73 -1.85 1.13 3.09
C LEU A 73 -2.58 1.75 4.29
N LEU A 74 -3.89 1.97 4.18
CA LEU A 74 -4.68 2.57 5.26
C LEU A 74 -4.86 1.61 6.44
N GLY A 75 -5.02 0.31 6.18
CA GLY A 75 -5.06 -0.73 7.22
C GLY A 75 -3.76 -0.77 8.03
N PHE A 76 -2.61 -0.73 7.39
CA PHE A 76 -1.31 -0.70 8.07
C PHE A 76 -1.07 0.64 8.78
N THR A 77 -1.47 1.75 8.18
CA THR A 77 -1.42 3.07 8.84
C THR A 77 -2.18 3.05 10.16
N CYS A 78 -3.42 2.60 10.14
CA CYS A 78 -4.25 2.48 11.34
C CYS A 78 -3.69 1.46 12.35
N GLY A 79 -3.18 0.32 11.86
CA GLY A 79 -2.59 -0.74 12.68
C GLY A 79 -1.33 -0.28 13.41
N ILE A 80 -0.43 0.40 12.71
CA ILE A 80 0.80 0.95 13.29
C ILE A 80 0.46 2.05 14.30
N ALA A 81 -0.45 2.96 13.98
CA ALA A 81 -0.92 3.99 14.89
C ALA A 81 -1.59 3.42 16.16
N ALA A 82 -2.16 2.21 16.08
CA ALA A 82 -2.72 1.48 17.22
C ALA A 82 -1.71 0.60 17.98
N GLY A 83 -0.40 0.80 17.76
CA GLY A 83 0.68 0.06 18.43
C GLY A 83 1.23 -1.14 17.65
N GLY A 84 0.79 -1.36 16.41
CA GLY A 84 1.37 -2.33 15.48
C GLY A 84 0.98 -3.79 15.68
N ARG A 85 0.14 -4.11 16.67
CA ARG A 85 -0.24 -5.50 17.02
C ARG A 85 -1.64 -5.90 16.61
N LYS A 86 -2.29 -5.11 15.75
CA LYS A 86 -3.69 -5.33 15.37
C LYS A 86 -3.85 -5.24 13.87
N PHE A 87 -4.43 -6.29 13.27
CA PHE A 87 -4.99 -6.18 11.94
C PHE A 87 -6.32 -5.43 12.02
N MET A 88 -6.48 -4.43 11.18
CA MET A 88 -7.60 -3.51 11.19
C MET A 88 -8.62 -3.91 10.13
N PRO A 89 -9.75 -4.54 10.48
CA PRO A 89 -10.82 -4.79 9.51
C PRO A 89 -11.35 -3.49 8.92
N THR A 90 -11.52 -3.45 7.61
CA THR A 90 -12.04 -2.30 6.88
C THR A 90 -13.55 -2.21 7.04
N ILE A 91 -14.04 -1.05 7.46
CA ILE A 91 -15.47 -0.74 7.54
C ILE A 91 -15.91 0.00 6.28
N ASN A 92 -15.11 0.98 5.87
CA ASN A 92 -15.37 1.79 4.70
C ASN A 92 -14.05 2.15 4.02
N LEU A 93 -14.07 2.17 2.71
CA LEU A 93 -12.96 2.64 1.89
C LEU A 93 -13.54 3.42 0.71
N THR A 94 -13.08 4.63 0.51
CA THR A 94 -13.47 5.48 -0.62
C THR A 94 -12.25 5.90 -1.40
N GLY A 95 -12.43 6.13 -2.71
CA GLY A 95 -11.35 6.57 -3.56
C GLY A 95 -11.83 7.33 -4.79
N ASP A 96 -11.11 8.41 -5.12
CA ASP A 96 -11.29 9.18 -6.33
C ASP A 96 -10.09 8.95 -7.25
N TYR A 97 -10.33 8.38 -8.41
CA TYR A 97 -9.31 8.16 -9.43
C TYR A 97 -9.04 9.47 -10.16
N VAL A 98 -7.91 10.09 -9.89
CA VAL A 98 -7.58 11.43 -10.38
C VAL A 98 -6.56 11.41 -11.52
N GLY A 99 -5.93 10.26 -11.77
CA GLY A 99 -4.97 10.09 -12.86
C GLY A 99 -4.68 8.60 -13.15
N PRO A 100 -4.03 8.30 -14.29
CA PRO A 100 -3.63 6.95 -14.62
C PRO A 100 -2.36 6.53 -13.88
N ALA A 101 -2.21 5.22 -13.67
CA ALA A 101 -0.95 4.58 -13.28
C ALA A 101 -0.53 3.62 -14.40
N PRO A 102 0.33 4.04 -15.37
CA PRO A 102 0.69 3.24 -16.52
C PRO A 102 1.47 1.98 -16.16
N LEU A 103 1.47 0.99 -17.05
CA LEU A 103 2.35 -0.18 -16.97
C LEU A 103 3.81 0.28 -16.78
N GLY A 104 4.51 -0.31 -15.81
CA GLY A 104 5.89 0.04 -15.46
C GLY A 104 6.02 1.21 -14.48
N ALA A 105 4.97 1.98 -14.20
CA ALA A 105 5.03 3.07 -13.23
C ALA A 105 5.26 2.53 -11.79
N TRP A 106 5.96 3.32 -10.97
CA TRP A 106 6.04 3.10 -9.53
C TRP A 106 4.85 3.77 -8.83
N VAL A 107 3.99 2.96 -8.25
CA VAL A 107 2.89 3.46 -7.43
C VAL A 107 3.34 3.54 -5.99
N GLU A 108 3.12 4.68 -5.35
CA GLU A 108 3.51 4.92 -3.96
C GLU A 108 2.43 5.72 -3.21
N GLY A 109 2.30 5.45 -1.92
CA GLY A 109 1.46 6.21 -1.01
C GLY A 109 2.06 6.27 0.39
N HIS A 110 1.84 7.41 1.05
CA HIS A 110 2.11 7.60 2.47
C HIS A 110 0.78 7.71 3.22
N GLY A 111 0.54 6.80 4.15
CA GLY A 111 -0.68 6.79 4.94
C GLY A 111 -0.65 7.88 6.02
N ARG A 112 -1.73 8.64 6.14
CA ARG A 112 -1.89 9.68 7.15
C ARG A 112 -3.05 9.34 8.08
N LEU A 113 -2.78 9.31 9.38
CA LEU A 113 -3.83 9.15 10.39
C LEU A 113 -4.59 10.47 10.56
N ILE A 114 -5.91 10.42 10.43
CA ILE A 114 -6.79 11.58 10.67
C ILE A 114 -7.23 11.62 12.13
N ARG A 115 -7.72 10.48 12.63
CA ARG A 115 -8.22 10.36 14.00
C ARG A 115 -8.29 8.90 14.41
N GLN A 116 -8.08 8.67 15.69
CA GLN A 116 -8.33 7.38 16.34
C GLN A 116 -9.27 7.57 17.53
N THR A 117 -10.24 6.70 17.64
CA THR A 117 -11.16 6.58 18.79
C THR A 117 -10.89 5.25 19.50
N ARG A 118 -11.67 4.93 20.51
CA ARG A 118 -11.59 3.62 21.18
C ARG A 118 -11.83 2.43 20.22
N ASN A 119 -12.72 2.60 19.24
CA ASN A 119 -13.20 1.50 18.40
C ASN A 119 -12.95 1.68 16.91
N LEU A 120 -12.63 2.89 16.46
CA LEU A 120 -12.48 3.24 15.05
C LEU A 120 -11.20 4.03 14.82
N SER A 121 -10.61 3.83 13.66
CA SER A 121 -9.47 4.60 13.16
C SER A 121 -9.79 5.13 11.79
N PHE A 122 -9.44 6.38 11.53
CA PHE A 122 -9.71 7.12 10.30
C PHE A 122 -8.38 7.52 9.68
N ALA A 123 -8.17 7.15 8.45
CA ALA A 123 -6.93 7.46 7.72
C ALA A 123 -7.22 7.88 6.29
N GLU A 124 -6.26 8.56 5.67
CA GLU A 124 -6.30 8.94 4.26
C GLU A 124 -4.93 8.82 3.62
N ALA A 125 -4.89 8.86 2.30
CA ALA A 125 -3.66 8.96 1.53
C ALA A 125 -3.91 9.60 0.16
N MET A 126 -2.87 10.25 -0.37
CA MET A 126 -2.72 10.52 -1.79
C MET A 126 -1.75 9.49 -2.35
N ILE A 127 -2.21 8.71 -3.32
CA ILE A 127 -1.40 7.71 -4.01
C ILE A 127 -0.96 8.29 -5.34
N THR A 128 0.32 8.13 -5.66
CA THR A 128 0.94 8.66 -6.87
C THR A 128 1.47 7.54 -7.75
N ALA A 129 1.56 7.79 -9.04
CA ALA A 129 2.26 6.96 -10.01
C ALA A 129 3.41 7.81 -10.61
N ASP A 130 4.67 7.41 -10.40
CA ASP A 130 5.87 8.18 -10.74
C ASP A 130 5.80 9.65 -10.27
N GLY A 131 5.24 9.85 -9.06
CA GLY A 131 5.06 11.17 -8.44
C GLY A 131 3.80 11.94 -8.87
N ALA A 132 3.10 11.51 -9.93
CA ALA A 132 1.84 12.14 -10.34
C ALA A 132 0.64 11.56 -9.56
N PRO A 133 -0.28 12.37 -9.01
CA PRO A 133 -1.46 11.86 -8.31
C PRO A 133 -2.31 10.93 -9.18
N CYS A 134 -2.65 9.75 -8.67
CA CYS A 134 -3.50 8.79 -9.38
C CYS A 134 -4.74 8.35 -8.59
N LEU A 135 -4.66 8.31 -7.26
CA LEU A 135 -5.81 7.98 -6.40
C LEU A 135 -5.77 8.79 -5.11
N ARG A 136 -6.85 9.52 -4.82
CA ARG A 136 -7.11 10.06 -3.49
C ARG A 136 -7.99 9.07 -2.74
N THR A 137 -7.62 8.70 -1.51
CA THR A 137 -8.34 7.68 -0.74
C THR A 137 -8.51 8.07 0.72
N SER A 138 -9.60 7.61 1.31
CA SER A 138 -9.82 7.66 2.76
C SER A 138 -10.53 6.39 3.22
N GLY A 139 -10.29 6.00 4.49
CA GLY A 139 -10.85 4.79 5.03
C GLY A 139 -11.17 4.86 6.52
N ILE A 140 -12.10 4.01 6.92
CA ILE A 140 -12.49 3.79 8.32
C ILE A 140 -12.21 2.32 8.64
N MET A 141 -11.38 2.10 9.66
CA MET A 141 -10.97 0.78 10.11
C MET A 141 -11.52 0.51 11.51
N LYS A 142 -11.92 -0.73 11.76
CA LYS A 142 -12.32 -1.21 13.08
C LYS A 142 -11.07 -1.49 13.92
N ILE A 143 -11.01 -0.97 15.15
CA ILE A 143 -10.00 -1.36 16.12
C ILE A 143 -10.50 -2.60 16.86
N PRO A 144 -9.87 -3.78 16.68
CA PRO A 144 -10.25 -4.98 17.42
C PRO A 144 -10.00 -4.81 18.92
N SER A 145 -10.84 -5.42 19.74
CA SER A 145 -10.67 -5.46 21.21
C SER A 145 -9.49 -6.34 21.64
N GLN A 146 -9.15 -7.34 20.84
CA GLN A 146 -8.04 -8.28 21.09
C GLN A 146 -6.90 -8.04 20.09
N GLU A 147 -5.67 -8.27 20.54
CA GLU A 147 -4.51 -8.31 19.67
C GLU A 147 -4.57 -9.58 18.79
N THR A 148 -4.10 -9.47 17.57
CA THR A 148 -3.98 -10.61 16.67
C THR A 148 -2.82 -11.49 17.14
N ARG A 149 -3.05 -12.79 17.30
CA ARG A 149 -1.99 -13.75 17.69
C ARG A 149 -0.90 -13.89 16.64
N GLU A 150 -1.23 -13.65 15.39
CA GLU A 150 -0.34 -13.77 14.23
C GLU A 150 -0.07 -12.37 13.67
N GLY A 151 1.11 -11.85 13.95
CA GLY A 151 1.66 -10.75 13.18
C GLY A 151 1.63 -9.38 13.86
N ASN A 152 2.81 -8.91 14.13
CA ASN A 152 3.08 -7.52 14.40
C ASN A 152 3.21 -6.79 13.05
N VAL A 153 2.20 -5.99 12.67
CA VAL A 153 2.21 -5.19 11.45
C VAL A 153 3.46 -4.32 11.35
N LEU A 154 3.91 -3.79 12.49
CA LEU A 154 5.13 -2.99 12.56
C LEU A 154 6.39 -3.80 12.21
N ALA A 155 6.42 -5.10 12.50
CA ALA A 155 7.55 -5.97 12.15
C ALA A 155 7.73 -6.12 10.63
N LEU A 156 6.66 -5.98 9.83
CA LEU A 156 6.77 -6.01 8.37
C LEU A 156 7.66 -4.88 7.83
N PHE A 157 7.75 -3.77 8.54
CA PHE A 157 8.48 -2.57 8.12
C PHE A 157 9.85 -2.41 8.81
N ARG A 158 10.17 -3.22 9.83
CA ARG A 158 11.45 -3.19 10.53
C ARG A 158 12.42 -4.20 9.95
N GLU A 159 13.71 -3.88 9.98
CA GLU A 159 14.75 -4.87 9.67
C GLU A 159 14.75 -5.96 10.76
N GLU A 160 14.81 -7.22 10.34
CA GLU A 160 15.15 -8.30 11.25
C GLU A 160 16.64 -8.14 11.61
N HIS A 161 16.93 -7.69 12.82
CA HIS A 161 18.27 -7.83 13.36
C HIS A 161 18.54 -9.33 13.57
N ARG A 162 19.34 -9.90 12.66
CA ARG A 162 19.95 -11.22 12.85
C ARG A 162 21.10 -11.14 13.85
#